data_df17ef7ec31dbeb76d779fa6af0420e5
#
_entry.id   df17ef7ec31dbeb76d779fa6af0420e5
#
_cell.length_a   1.000
_cell.length_b   1.000
_cell.length_c   1.000
_cell.angle_alpha   90.00
_cell.angle_beta   90.00
_cell.angle_gamma   90.00
#
_symmetry.space_group_name_H-M   'P 1'
#
loop_
_entity.id
_entity.type
_entity.pdbx_description
1 polymer ?
#
loop_
_entity_poly.entity_id
_entity_poly.type
_entity_poly.pdbx_seq_one_letter_code
_entity_poly.pdbx_strand_id
1 'polypeptide(L)'
;MRGPPISRPPSVPPARTGRGGRQALFARAPISWGQLLGVLLVGVTIVYLLISALSPGYVADIGTNKTWGRWIAREGMHSAYRIPTDYPPVLLYCFAAAGWLYQRMMDVSFNERAAVASQFYTFLIKLPGIVCHPLIAVVIYRVTRQYGARLAFAAAALYALNPAAAYDVAHLGQTDPVHSLFALLAVAALVHGRPMWAGAFIALAALTKPQAWLLLPVVGMALIFWYGWRGAVRGTLGGLVATFIVLLPWTLTNRLHHAARFFEALETKSVNSVALTAQAHNLWWVPTLLEWRFIEDSEPFLGPVPYRVVALAMVALLAFVVVARLPNLRPRDSLYGLVGALTVGWFVLTVRAHENHLFMAIPFLTVAWALDRRIGVVLGLVSASLLLNVALHDPLLMDNYAAGPDPGQPLPAWVILLQIVNVLMNLAACGLAFAQILGPKADQGWLRHFSLRPRPAGSVR
;
A
#
# COMPACT_ATOMS: atom_id res chain seq x y z
N MET A 1 45.11 77.12 25.98
CA MET A 1 45.07 75.75 26.48
C MET A 1 43.68 75.50 27.09
N ARG A 2 42.84 74.74 26.40
CA ARG A 2 41.51 74.32 26.92
C ARG A 2 41.60 72.85 27.34
N GLY A 3 41.32 72.64 28.66
CA GLY A 3 41.31 71.27 29.22
C GLY A 3 40.12 70.43 28.76
N PRO A 4 40.19 69.11 28.79
CA PRO A 4 39.16 68.25 28.30
C PRO A 4 37.96 68.14 29.24
N PRO A 5 36.73 67.87 28.74
CA PRO A 5 35.53 67.77 29.55
C PRO A 5 35.48 66.49 30.35
N ILE A 6 35.02 66.59 31.61
CA ILE A 6 34.87 65.54 32.59
C ILE A 6 33.60 64.72 32.19
N SER A 7 33.78 63.41 31.89
CA SER A 7 32.71 62.46 31.61
C SER A 7 31.94 62.09 32.92
N ARG A 8 30.63 62.22 32.89
CA ARG A 8 29.73 61.76 33.95
C ARG A 8 29.65 60.23 33.93
N PRO A 9 29.60 59.56 35.12
CA PRO A 9 29.39 58.14 35.19
C PRO A 9 27.97 57.75 34.75
N PRO A 10 27.76 56.53 34.15
CA PRO A 10 26.45 56.10 33.70
C PRO A 10 25.54 55.74 34.90
N SER A 11 24.30 56.21 34.82
CA SER A 11 23.25 55.93 35.81
C SER A 11 22.88 54.45 35.76
N VAL A 12 22.95 53.77 36.91
CA VAL A 12 22.52 52.36 37.12
C VAL A 12 21.00 52.34 37.02
N PRO A 13 20.40 51.50 36.15
CA PRO A 13 18.94 51.33 36.12
C PRO A 13 18.46 50.57 37.36
N PRO A 14 17.26 50.87 37.88
CA PRO A 14 16.72 50.22 39.08
C PRO A 14 16.46 48.72 38.83
N ALA A 15 16.84 47.91 39.80
CA ALA A 15 16.59 46.47 39.81
C ALA A 15 15.09 46.21 39.70
N ARG A 16 14.69 45.54 38.56
CA ARG A 16 13.35 44.98 38.42
C ARG A 16 13.15 43.83 39.41
N THR A 17 12.41 44.12 40.47
CA THR A 17 11.96 43.10 41.43
C THR A 17 11.11 42.05 40.74
N GLY A 18 11.62 40.83 40.65
CA GLY A 18 10.95 39.71 40.06
C GLY A 18 9.67 39.31 40.79
N ARG A 19 8.54 39.64 40.21
CA ARG A 19 7.24 39.02 40.51
C ARG A 19 6.69 38.33 39.26
N GLY A 20 7.39 37.34 38.69
CA GLY A 20 6.96 36.64 37.50
C GLY A 20 7.32 35.15 37.46
N GLY A 21 7.94 34.64 38.56
CA GLY A 21 8.57 33.31 38.56
C GLY A 21 7.68 32.11 38.87
N ARG A 22 6.38 32.23 39.06
CA ARG A 22 5.52 31.09 39.47
C ARG A 22 4.38 30.72 38.53
N GLN A 23 4.13 31.47 37.44
CA GLN A 23 3.09 31.08 36.47
C GLN A 23 3.62 30.30 35.23
N ALA A 24 4.94 30.15 35.08
CA ALA A 24 5.52 29.43 33.93
C ALA A 24 5.61 27.91 34.12
N LEU A 25 5.31 27.38 35.30
CA LEU A 25 5.49 25.96 35.63
C LEU A 25 4.38 25.03 35.16
N PHE A 26 3.29 25.55 34.56
CA PHE A 26 2.16 24.77 34.05
C PHE A 26 1.74 25.10 32.62
N ALA A 27 2.50 25.87 31.88
CA ALA A 27 2.25 26.01 30.46
C ALA A 27 2.65 24.69 29.77
N ARG A 28 1.69 23.74 29.65
CA ARG A 28 1.88 22.54 28.85
C ARG A 28 2.29 22.96 27.46
N ALA A 29 3.45 22.46 26.99
CA ALA A 29 3.86 22.68 25.61
C ALA A 29 2.72 22.22 24.68
N PRO A 30 2.38 23.01 23.64
CA PRO A 30 1.30 22.63 22.73
C PRO A 30 1.60 21.25 22.12
N ILE A 31 0.58 20.38 22.10
CA ILE A 31 0.69 19.02 21.56
C ILE A 31 1.15 19.14 20.10
N SER A 32 2.25 18.46 19.78
CA SER A 32 2.78 18.46 18.40
C SER A 32 1.93 17.58 17.46
N TRP A 33 1.92 17.90 16.17
CA TRP A 33 1.23 17.09 15.15
C TRP A 33 1.68 15.63 15.13
N GLY A 34 2.95 15.34 15.48
CA GLY A 34 3.47 13.99 15.61
C GLY A 34 2.87 13.24 16.81
N GLN A 35 2.66 13.92 17.94
CA GLN A 35 2.00 13.32 19.11
C GLN A 35 0.51 13.06 18.83
N LEU A 36 -0.18 14.01 18.16
CA LEU A 36 -1.56 13.78 17.71
C LEU A 36 -1.67 12.58 16.78
N LEU A 37 -0.73 12.43 15.84
CA LEU A 37 -0.67 11.25 14.97
C LEU A 37 -0.48 9.98 15.81
N GLY A 38 0.42 9.98 16.78
CA GLY A 38 0.62 8.83 17.66
C GLY A 38 -0.67 8.39 18.36
N VAL A 39 -1.41 9.36 18.94
CA VAL A 39 -2.71 9.09 19.58
C VAL A 39 -3.72 8.53 18.57
N LEU A 40 -3.82 9.14 17.40
CA LEU A 40 -4.71 8.66 16.33
C LEU A 40 -4.38 7.22 15.92
N LEU A 41 -3.10 6.91 15.68
CA LEU A 41 -2.68 5.59 15.24
C LEU A 41 -2.90 4.52 16.31
N VAL A 42 -2.71 4.85 17.59
CA VAL A 42 -3.08 3.95 18.69
C VAL A 42 -4.57 3.67 18.67
N GLY A 43 -5.43 4.70 18.57
CA GLY A 43 -6.87 4.54 18.47
C GLY A 43 -7.30 3.68 17.27
N VAL A 44 -6.78 3.97 16.08
CA VAL A 44 -7.05 3.20 14.86
C VAL A 44 -6.62 1.73 15.02
N THR A 45 -5.43 1.50 15.59
CA THR A 45 -4.93 0.14 15.80
C THR A 45 -5.83 -0.63 16.77
N ILE A 46 -6.29 -0.01 17.87
CA ILE A 46 -7.23 -0.64 18.80
C ILE A 46 -8.53 -1.01 18.08
N VAL A 47 -9.09 -0.11 17.27
CA VAL A 47 -10.32 -0.39 16.50
C VAL A 47 -10.10 -1.56 15.54
N TYR A 48 -8.97 -1.60 14.83
CA TYR A 48 -8.65 -2.70 13.91
C TYR A 48 -8.48 -4.04 14.63
N LEU A 49 -7.84 -4.04 15.82
CA LEU A 49 -7.71 -5.24 16.65
C LEU A 49 -9.08 -5.74 17.12
N LEU A 50 -9.99 -4.84 17.53
CA LEU A 50 -11.34 -5.20 17.94
C LEU A 50 -12.16 -5.78 16.77
N ILE A 51 -12.17 -5.11 15.61
CA ILE A 51 -12.84 -5.63 14.41
C ILE A 51 -12.29 -7.00 14.04
N SER A 52 -10.96 -7.15 14.03
CA SER A 52 -10.28 -8.39 13.68
C SER A 52 -10.57 -9.54 14.65
N ALA A 53 -10.72 -9.25 15.93
CA ALA A 53 -11.07 -10.26 16.93
C ALA A 53 -12.51 -10.78 16.77
N LEU A 54 -13.42 -9.95 16.23
CA LEU A 54 -14.84 -10.27 16.08
C LEU A 54 -15.18 -10.82 14.68
N SER A 55 -14.43 -10.45 13.64
CA SER A 55 -14.69 -10.87 12.26
C SER A 55 -13.96 -12.16 11.90
N PRO A 56 -14.64 -13.15 11.27
CA PRO A 56 -13.99 -14.37 10.76
C PRO A 56 -13.06 -14.10 9.59
N GLY A 57 -13.15 -12.92 8.94
CA GLY A 57 -12.41 -12.58 7.75
C GLY A 57 -12.95 -13.24 6.48
N TYR A 58 -12.26 -13.05 5.37
CA TYR A 58 -12.58 -13.76 4.13
C TYR A 58 -12.17 -15.24 4.29
N VAL A 59 -13.17 -16.09 4.52
CA VAL A 59 -12.99 -17.45 5.06
C VAL A 59 -12.05 -18.30 4.20
N ALA A 60 -12.12 -18.18 2.86
CA ALA A 60 -11.30 -18.94 1.94
C ALA A 60 -9.80 -18.60 2.10
N ASP A 61 -9.46 -17.30 2.09
CA ASP A 61 -8.07 -16.84 2.23
C ASP A 61 -7.53 -17.11 3.63
N ILE A 62 -8.33 -16.82 4.66
CA ILE A 62 -7.94 -17.05 6.06
C ILE A 62 -7.70 -18.56 6.30
N GLY A 63 -8.56 -19.44 5.77
CA GLY A 63 -8.40 -20.88 5.88
C GLY A 63 -7.10 -21.38 5.22
N THR A 64 -6.81 -20.88 4.02
CA THR A 64 -5.59 -21.18 3.28
C THR A 64 -4.35 -20.67 4.05
N ASN A 65 -4.35 -19.43 4.52
CA ASN A 65 -3.25 -18.84 5.28
C ASN A 65 -2.99 -19.57 6.61
N LYS A 66 -4.04 -20.03 7.31
CA LYS A 66 -3.94 -20.87 8.50
C LYS A 66 -3.28 -22.21 8.17
N THR A 67 -3.68 -22.84 7.07
CA THR A 67 -3.13 -24.13 6.61
C THR A 67 -1.63 -24.01 6.33
N TRP A 68 -1.21 -22.98 5.60
CA TRP A 68 0.20 -22.71 5.34
C TRP A 68 0.97 -22.42 6.63
N GLY A 69 0.44 -21.52 7.48
CA GLY A 69 1.07 -21.17 8.74
C GLY A 69 1.25 -22.37 9.66
N ARG A 70 0.23 -23.22 9.77
CA ARG A 70 0.28 -24.47 10.53
C ARG A 70 1.35 -25.43 9.99
N TRP A 71 1.36 -25.67 8.67
CA TRP A 71 2.34 -26.52 8.03
C TRP A 71 3.76 -26.06 8.29
N ILE A 72 4.03 -24.77 8.03
CA ILE A 72 5.37 -24.20 8.17
C ILE A 72 5.81 -24.16 9.64
N ALA A 73 4.91 -23.88 10.58
CA ALA A 73 5.23 -23.88 12.00
C ALA A 73 5.67 -25.27 12.51
N ARG A 74 5.13 -26.34 11.92
CA ARG A 74 5.50 -27.72 12.27
C ARG A 74 6.76 -28.20 11.56
N GLU A 75 6.83 -27.98 10.27
CA GLU A 75 7.83 -28.58 9.39
C GLU A 75 9.04 -27.66 9.11
N GLY A 76 8.95 -26.40 9.54
CA GLY A 76 9.96 -25.37 9.28
C GLY A 76 9.79 -24.65 7.94
N MET A 77 10.37 -23.46 7.83
CA MET A 77 10.21 -22.55 6.68
C MET A 77 10.69 -23.17 5.35
N HIS A 78 11.71 -24.04 5.39
CA HIS A 78 12.23 -24.73 4.22
C HIS A 78 11.24 -25.69 3.56
N SER A 79 10.16 -26.04 4.25
CA SER A 79 9.10 -26.93 3.78
C SER A 79 7.92 -26.20 3.13
N ALA A 80 7.89 -24.86 3.16
CA ALA A 80 6.74 -24.04 2.78
C ALA A 80 6.14 -24.39 1.40
N TYR A 81 7.00 -24.66 0.42
CA TYR A 81 6.59 -25.01 -0.95
C TYR A 81 6.52 -26.53 -1.23
N ARG A 82 6.41 -27.35 -0.18
CA ARG A 82 6.08 -28.79 -0.33
C ARG A 82 4.57 -29.02 -0.43
N ILE A 83 3.79 -28.04 -0.08
CA ILE A 83 2.34 -27.97 -0.30
C ILE A 83 2.04 -26.86 -1.30
N PRO A 84 0.90 -26.87 -2.00
CA PRO A 84 0.51 -25.81 -2.92
C PRO A 84 0.47 -24.46 -2.20
N THR A 85 1.43 -23.60 -2.49
CA THR A 85 1.60 -22.28 -1.86
C THR A 85 1.98 -21.27 -2.93
N ASP A 86 1.06 -20.36 -3.22
CA ASP A 86 1.18 -19.38 -4.30
C ASP A 86 1.59 -17.98 -3.84
N TYR A 87 1.92 -17.84 -2.54
CA TYR A 87 2.48 -16.62 -2.00
C TYR A 87 4.01 -16.67 -1.94
N PRO A 88 4.69 -15.56 -2.28
CA PRO A 88 6.11 -15.41 -2.06
C PRO A 88 6.49 -15.48 -0.57
N PRO A 89 7.78 -15.70 -0.24
CA PRO A 89 8.18 -16.16 1.10
C PRO A 89 7.91 -15.19 2.25
N VAL A 90 7.87 -13.87 2.05
CA VAL A 90 7.77 -12.90 3.17
C VAL A 90 6.48 -13.06 3.96
N LEU A 91 5.32 -13.25 3.30
CA LEU A 91 4.07 -13.50 4.01
C LEU A 91 4.05 -14.85 4.72
N LEU A 92 4.75 -15.84 4.17
CA LEU A 92 4.82 -17.17 4.77
C LEU A 92 5.54 -17.14 6.12
N TYR A 93 6.53 -16.26 6.32
CA TYR A 93 7.12 -16.01 7.65
C TYR A 93 6.09 -15.46 8.64
N CYS A 94 5.24 -14.56 8.20
CA CYS A 94 4.18 -14.00 9.03
C CYS A 94 3.17 -15.09 9.45
N PHE A 95 2.74 -15.91 8.50
CA PHE A 95 1.81 -17.00 8.78
C PHE A 95 2.44 -18.10 9.63
N ALA A 96 3.72 -18.42 9.41
CA ALA A 96 4.47 -19.34 10.25
C ALA A 96 4.59 -18.86 11.70
N ALA A 97 4.88 -17.56 11.89
CA ALA A 97 4.92 -16.96 13.23
C ALA A 97 3.56 -17.01 13.92
N ALA A 98 2.47 -16.73 13.17
CA ALA A 98 1.11 -16.86 13.69
C ALA A 98 0.77 -18.31 14.07
N GLY A 99 1.15 -19.28 13.22
CA GLY A 99 0.97 -20.70 13.51
C GLY A 99 1.77 -21.18 14.73
N TRP A 100 3.03 -20.77 14.83
CA TRP A 100 3.88 -21.10 15.96
C TRP A 100 3.33 -20.50 17.26
N LEU A 101 2.86 -19.24 17.25
CA LEU A 101 2.28 -18.59 18.41
C LEU A 101 0.98 -19.28 18.84
N TYR A 102 0.11 -19.61 17.90
CA TYR A 102 -1.13 -20.34 18.15
C TYR A 102 -0.83 -21.70 18.80
N GLN A 103 0.11 -22.48 18.27
CA GLN A 103 0.51 -23.76 18.81
C GLN A 103 0.97 -23.64 20.26
N ARG A 104 1.76 -22.62 20.60
CA ARG A 104 2.29 -22.43 21.94
C ARG A 104 1.26 -21.97 22.97
N MET A 105 0.28 -21.20 22.54
CA MET A 105 -0.70 -20.58 23.45
C MET A 105 -1.98 -21.38 23.62
N MET A 106 -2.43 -22.07 22.57
CA MET A 106 -3.78 -22.64 22.52
C MET A 106 -3.80 -24.15 22.34
N ASP A 107 -2.95 -24.71 21.53
CA ASP A 107 -3.03 -26.13 21.17
C ASP A 107 -1.66 -26.70 20.78
N VAL A 108 -1.00 -27.32 21.76
CA VAL A 108 0.31 -27.96 21.55
C VAL A 108 0.23 -29.08 20.52
N SER A 109 -0.91 -29.79 20.43
CA SER A 109 -1.13 -30.87 19.45
C SER A 109 -1.29 -30.36 18.04
N PHE A 110 -1.69 -29.08 17.89
CA PHE A 110 -1.96 -28.36 16.66
C PHE A 110 -2.93 -29.14 15.75
N ASN A 111 -4.07 -29.56 16.36
CA ASN A 111 -5.12 -30.23 15.63
C ASN A 111 -5.67 -29.34 14.50
N GLU A 112 -5.80 -29.91 13.32
CA GLU A 112 -6.16 -29.16 12.12
C GLU A 112 -7.57 -28.54 12.20
N ARG A 113 -8.56 -29.35 12.59
CA ARG A 113 -9.95 -28.87 12.69
C ARG A 113 -10.09 -27.77 13.72
N ALA A 114 -9.46 -27.93 14.89
CA ALA A 114 -9.46 -26.93 15.95
C ALA A 114 -8.74 -25.64 15.51
N ALA A 115 -7.59 -25.76 14.84
CA ALA A 115 -6.83 -24.62 14.35
C ALA A 115 -7.61 -23.84 13.27
N VAL A 116 -8.18 -24.54 12.28
CA VAL A 116 -8.96 -23.89 11.21
C VAL A 116 -10.20 -23.19 11.77
N ALA A 117 -10.90 -23.79 12.74
CA ALA A 117 -12.07 -23.19 13.39
C ALA A 117 -11.75 -22.07 14.38
N SER A 118 -10.50 -21.92 14.83
CA SER A 118 -10.11 -20.99 15.88
C SER A 118 -10.18 -19.53 15.43
N GLN A 119 -11.01 -18.72 16.11
CA GLN A 119 -11.06 -17.27 15.90
C GLN A 119 -9.77 -16.58 16.38
N PHE A 120 -9.11 -17.11 17.42
CA PHE A 120 -7.83 -16.60 17.86
C PHE A 120 -6.75 -16.79 16.80
N TYR A 121 -6.74 -17.93 16.07
CA TYR A 121 -5.80 -18.12 14.96
C TYR A 121 -6.14 -17.19 13.78
N THR A 122 -7.43 -16.97 13.47
CA THR A 122 -7.85 -15.94 12.51
C THR A 122 -7.27 -14.58 12.87
N PHE A 123 -7.42 -14.16 14.13
CA PHE A 123 -6.86 -12.90 14.63
C PHE A 123 -5.32 -12.81 14.40
N LEU A 124 -4.58 -13.88 14.73
CA LEU A 124 -3.13 -13.91 14.52
C LEU A 124 -2.73 -13.81 13.04
N ILE A 125 -3.48 -14.44 12.12
CA ILE A 125 -3.26 -14.36 10.67
C ILE A 125 -3.45 -12.93 10.14
N LYS A 126 -4.35 -12.15 10.73
CA LYS A 126 -4.63 -10.76 10.33
C LYS A 126 -3.59 -9.75 10.83
N LEU A 127 -2.84 -10.07 11.90
CA LEU A 127 -1.91 -9.15 12.53
C LEU A 127 -0.90 -8.49 11.58
N PRO A 128 -0.29 -9.17 10.59
CA PRO A 128 0.66 -8.55 9.68
C PRO A 128 0.08 -7.33 8.93
N GLY A 129 -1.14 -7.45 8.42
CA GLY A 129 -1.85 -6.32 7.79
C GLY A 129 -2.12 -5.18 8.77
N ILE A 130 -2.62 -5.53 9.97
CA ILE A 130 -2.96 -4.56 11.03
C ILE A 130 -1.74 -3.79 11.52
N VAL A 131 -0.58 -4.45 11.64
CA VAL A 131 0.68 -3.79 12.07
C VAL A 131 1.25 -2.91 10.96
N CYS A 132 1.21 -3.37 9.71
CA CYS A 132 1.75 -2.60 8.59
C CYS A 132 0.91 -1.37 8.25
N HIS A 133 -0.40 -1.39 8.50
CA HIS A 133 -1.28 -0.25 8.22
C HIS A 133 -0.84 1.04 8.94
N PRO A 134 -0.70 1.12 10.27
CA PRO A 134 -0.21 2.33 10.94
C PRO A 134 1.23 2.68 10.55
N LEU A 135 2.08 1.71 10.21
CA LEU A 135 3.43 1.99 9.73
C LEU A 135 3.42 2.71 8.39
N ILE A 136 2.51 2.39 7.47
CA ILE A 136 2.30 3.16 6.22
C ILE A 136 1.93 4.61 6.55
N ALA A 137 1.01 4.85 7.48
CA ALA A 137 0.64 6.20 7.90
C ALA A 137 1.85 6.98 8.46
N VAL A 138 2.72 6.33 9.24
CA VAL A 138 3.98 6.93 9.72
C VAL A 138 4.92 7.28 8.56
N VAL A 139 5.05 6.41 7.56
CA VAL A 139 5.87 6.69 6.36
C VAL A 139 5.28 7.87 5.59
N ILE A 140 3.96 7.90 5.35
CA ILE A 140 3.26 9.03 4.72
C ILE A 140 3.55 10.33 5.47
N TYR A 141 3.39 10.35 6.80
CA TYR A 141 3.71 11.51 7.62
C TYR A 141 5.15 11.98 7.43
N ARG A 142 6.11 11.06 7.47
CA ARG A 142 7.55 11.38 7.36
C ARG A 142 7.92 11.94 5.99
N VAL A 143 7.42 11.35 4.90
CA VAL A 143 7.75 11.81 3.55
C VAL A 143 7.05 13.13 3.20
N THR A 144 5.88 13.40 3.78
CA THR A 144 5.12 14.64 3.52
C THR A 144 5.43 15.79 4.50
N ARG A 145 6.15 15.51 5.61
CA ARG A 145 6.46 16.51 6.66
C ARG A 145 7.26 17.72 6.15
N GLN A 146 8.07 17.53 5.12
CA GLN A 146 8.81 18.62 4.47
C GLN A 146 7.89 19.69 3.86
N TYR A 147 6.62 19.38 3.59
CA TYR A 147 5.60 20.29 3.07
C TYR A 147 4.74 20.95 4.17
N GLY A 148 5.02 20.64 5.44
CA GLY A 148 4.36 21.18 6.62
C GLY A 148 3.75 20.09 7.50
N ALA A 149 3.94 20.24 8.83
CA ALA A 149 3.53 19.22 9.80
C ALA A 149 2.01 19.00 9.85
N ARG A 150 1.21 20.06 9.69
CA ARG A 150 -0.27 19.96 9.62
C ARG A 150 -0.73 19.17 8.39
N LEU A 151 -0.10 19.44 7.25
CA LEU A 151 -0.38 18.71 6.00
C LEU A 151 -0.01 17.24 6.11
N ALA A 152 1.17 16.97 6.68
CA ALA A 152 1.63 15.60 6.89
C ALA A 152 0.69 14.81 7.81
N PHE A 153 0.23 15.45 8.90
CA PHE A 153 -0.79 14.85 9.77
C PHE A 153 -2.08 14.56 8.99
N ALA A 154 -2.58 15.53 8.19
CA ALA A 154 -3.80 15.34 7.41
C ALA A 154 -3.67 14.19 6.38
N ALA A 155 -2.52 14.07 5.72
CA ALA A 155 -2.27 12.97 4.78
C ALA A 155 -2.22 11.60 5.51
N ALA A 156 -1.48 11.52 6.62
CA ALA A 156 -1.40 10.30 7.41
C ALA A 156 -2.75 9.90 8.02
N ALA A 157 -3.53 10.88 8.49
CA ALA A 157 -4.87 10.65 9.02
C ALA A 157 -5.85 10.20 7.92
N LEU A 158 -5.79 10.80 6.73
CA LEU A 158 -6.61 10.42 5.59
C LEU A 158 -6.37 8.96 5.18
N TYR A 159 -5.12 8.50 5.22
CA TYR A 159 -4.79 7.10 4.99
C TYR A 159 -5.26 6.21 6.17
N ALA A 160 -4.91 6.58 7.41
CA ALA A 160 -5.18 5.76 8.59
C ALA A 160 -6.68 5.55 8.85
N LEU A 161 -7.51 6.55 8.52
CA LEU A 161 -8.97 6.52 8.66
C LEU A 161 -9.71 6.07 7.39
N ASN A 162 -8.99 5.60 6.37
CA ASN A 162 -9.62 5.17 5.11
C ASN A 162 -10.54 3.96 5.36
N PRO A 163 -11.86 4.06 5.09
CA PRO A 163 -12.81 2.98 5.39
C PRO A 163 -12.58 1.74 4.52
N ALA A 164 -12.09 1.90 3.29
CA ALA A 164 -11.74 0.77 2.45
C ALA A 164 -10.59 -0.04 3.05
N ALA A 165 -9.57 0.65 3.60
CA ALA A 165 -8.45 -0.01 4.26
C ALA A 165 -8.90 -0.70 5.56
N ALA A 166 -9.83 -0.11 6.31
CA ALA A 166 -10.39 -0.73 7.52
C ALA A 166 -11.14 -2.02 7.18
N TYR A 167 -11.96 -2.00 6.14
CA TYR A 167 -12.72 -3.16 5.69
C TYR A 167 -11.81 -4.27 5.17
N ASP A 168 -10.90 -3.96 4.27
CA ASP A 168 -9.97 -4.89 3.67
C ASP A 168 -9.05 -5.56 4.72
N VAL A 169 -8.46 -4.76 5.61
CA VAL A 169 -7.43 -5.22 6.55
C VAL A 169 -8.01 -5.82 7.83
N ALA A 170 -8.91 -5.10 8.49
CA ALA A 170 -9.40 -5.51 9.81
C ALA A 170 -10.58 -6.49 9.70
N HIS A 171 -11.49 -6.28 8.76
CA HIS A 171 -12.66 -7.14 8.58
C HIS A 171 -12.31 -8.37 7.73
N LEU A 172 -11.89 -8.20 6.49
CA LEU A 172 -11.57 -9.34 5.61
C LEU A 172 -10.25 -10.03 5.99
N GLY A 173 -9.29 -9.31 6.57
CA GLY A 173 -8.01 -9.87 7.01
C GLY A 173 -6.97 -9.96 5.89
N GLN A 174 -7.09 -9.08 4.90
CA GLN A 174 -6.16 -9.04 3.79
C GLN A 174 -4.78 -8.49 4.21
N THR A 175 -3.75 -8.98 3.55
CA THR A 175 -2.35 -8.68 3.87
C THR A 175 -1.74 -7.60 2.98
N ASP A 176 -2.57 -6.87 2.23
CA ASP A 176 -2.15 -5.85 1.28
C ASP A 176 -1.30 -4.72 1.86
N PRO A 177 -1.45 -4.32 3.13
CA PRO A 177 -0.54 -3.37 3.74
C PRO A 177 0.92 -3.81 3.79
N VAL A 178 1.21 -5.12 3.84
CA VAL A 178 2.59 -5.62 3.98
C VAL A 178 3.43 -5.29 2.74
N HIS A 179 2.99 -5.70 1.56
CA HIS A 179 3.72 -5.38 0.32
C HIS A 179 3.65 -3.89 -0.03
N SER A 180 2.52 -3.23 0.29
CA SER A 180 2.35 -1.79 0.07
C SER A 180 3.31 -0.96 0.92
N LEU A 181 3.58 -1.37 2.17
CA LEU A 181 4.58 -0.73 3.04
C LEU A 181 5.98 -0.80 2.42
N PHE A 182 6.40 -2.00 1.99
CA PHE A 182 7.72 -2.16 1.37
C PHE A 182 7.81 -1.41 0.04
N ALA A 183 6.76 -1.43 -0.79
CA ALA A 183 6.70 -0.66 -2.03
C ALA A 183 6.81 0.85 -1.77
N LEU A 184 6.09 1.37 -0.78
CA LEU A 184 6.16 2.78 -0.40
C LEU A 184 7.55 3.16 0.14
N LEU A 185 8.16 2.29 0.97
CA LEU A 185 9.53 2.48 1.47
C LEU A 185 10.56 2.45 0.33
N ALA A 186 10.37 1.59 -0.69
CA ALA A 186 11.25 1.54 -1.86
C ALA A 186 11.22 2.87 -2.63
N VAL A 187 10.02 3.40 -2.91
CA VAL A 187 9.86 4.68 -3.58
C VAL A 187 10.40 5.83 -2.71
N ALA A 188 10.13 5.81 -1.41
CA ALA A 188 10.66 6.81 -0.49
C ALA A 188 12.20 6.79 -0.45
N ALA A 189 12.82 5.61 -0.36
CA ALA A 189 14.27 5.46 -0.39
C ALA A 189 14.87 5.96 -1.72
N LEU A 190 14.20 5.67 -2.84
CA LEU A 190 14.59 6.13 -4.16
C LEU A 190 14.55 7.66 -4.26
N VAL A 191 13.45 8.29 -3.85
CA VAL A 191 13.26 9.75 -3.86
C VAL A 191 14.32 10.45 -2.99
N HIS A 192 14.64 9.87 -1.83
CA HIS A 192 15.60 10.41 -0.86
C HIS A 192 17.08 10.04 -1.14
N GLY A 193 17.42 9.52 -2.30
CA GLY A 193 18.83 9.25 -2.67
C GLY A 193 19.45 8.04 -1.98
N ARG A 194 18.67 7.03 -1.62
CA ARG A 194 19.13 5.82 -0.94
C ARG A 194 18.96 4.56 -1.82
N PRO A 195 19.74 4.42 -2.91
CA PRO A 195 19.53 3.39 -3.92
C PRO A 195 19.61 1.96 -3.36
N MET A 196 20.49 1.67 -2.40
CA MET A 196 20.61 0.35 -1.78
C MET A 196 19.32 -0.04 -1.04
N TRP A 197 18.75 0.87 -0.26
CA TRP A 197 17.48 0.65 0.44
C TRP A 197 16.30 0.55 -0.52
N ALA A 198 16.30 1.32 -1.61
CA ALA A 198 15.27 1.21 -2.63
C ALA A 198 15.25 -0.19 -3.24
N GLY A 199 16.43 -0.74 -3.57
CA GLY A 199 16.56 -2.12 -4.06
C GLY A 199 16.13 -3.16 -3.02
N ALA A 200 16.54 -3.00 -1.76
CA ALA A 200 16.18 -3.91 -0.69
C ALA A 200 14.65 -3.94 -0.46
N PHE A 201 14.02 -2.78 -0.37
CA PHE A 201 12.58 -2.70 -0.11
C PHE A 201 11.73 -3.16 -1.30
N ILE A 202 12.15 -2.88 -2.55
CA ILE A 202 11.38 -3.39 -3.69
C ILE A 202 11.50 -4.92 -3.82
N ALA A 203 12.64 -5.51 -3.47
CA ALA A 203 12.80 -6.95 -3.39
C ALA A 203 11.88 -7.55 -2.30
N LEU A 204 11.82 -6.93 -1.11
CA LEU A 204 10.90 -7.36 -0.05
C LEU A 204 9.43 -7.24 -0.47
N ALA A 205 9.05 -6.17 -1.16
CA ALA A 205 7.70 -6.04 -1.70
C ALA A 205 7.37 -7.15 -2.71
N ALA A 206 8.30 -7.41 -3.64
CA ALA A 206 8.16 -8.46 -4.65
C ALA A 206 8.12 -9.88 -4.04
N LEU A 207 8.88 -10.09 -2.95
CA LEU A 207 8.86 -11.33 -2.19
C LEU A 207 7.70 -11.42 -1.19
N THR A 208 6.81 -10.44 -1.16
CA THR A 208 5.56 -10.44 -0.36
C THR A 208 4.35 -10.84 -1.19
N LYS A 209 4.11 -10.14 -2.30
CA LYS A 209 2.99 -10.41 -3.24
C LYS A 209 3.41 -10.11 -4.69
N PRO A 210 2.96 -10.90 -5.69
CA PRO A 210 3.30 -10.70 -7.10
C PRO A 210 2.87 -9.33 -7.65
N GLN A 211 1.82 -8.69 -7.11
CA GLN A 211 1.38 -7.35 -7.53
C GLN A 211 2.50 -6.29 -7.46
N ALA A 212 3.42 -6.44 -6.52
CA ALA A 212 4.56 -5.53 -6.39
C ALA A 212 5.59 -5.67 -7.54
N TRP A 213 5.54 -6.75 -8.34
CA TRP A 213 6.43 -6.93 -9.50
C TRP A 213 6.23 -5.84 -10.55
N LEU A 214 5.03 -5.27 -10.62
CA LEU A 214 4.73 -4.10 -11.45
C LEU A 214 5.72 -2.94 -11.25
N LEU A 215 6.24 -2.78 -10.03
CA LEU A 215 7.13 -1.68 -9.68
C LEU A 215 8.61 -1.98 -9.91
N LEU A 216 9.00 -3.24 -10.17
CA LEU A 216 10.39 -3.61 -10.42
C LEU A 216 11.01 -2.83 -11.59
N PRO A 217 10.37 -2.74 -12.79
CA PRO A 217 10.92 -1.95 -13.89
C PRO A 217 10.98 -0.46 -13.58
N VAL A 218 10.01 0.08 -12.84
CA VAL A 218 9.98 1.51 -12.48
C VAL A 218 11.14 1.85 -11.55
N VAL A 219 11.33 1.07 -10.47
CA VAL A 219 12.42 1.28 -9.51
C VAL A 219 13.78 1.01 -10.17
N GLY A 220 13.91 -0.08 -10.94
CA GLY A 220 15.13 -0.43 -11.65
C GLY A 220 15.58 0.67 -12.62
N MET A 221 14.68 1.16 -13.46
CA MET A 221 14.99 2.23 -14.42
C MET A 221 15.22 3.58 -13.74
N ALA A 222 14.51 3.89 -12.66
CA ALA A 222 14.77 5.09 -11.88
C ALA A 222 16.16 5.06 -11.21
N LEU A 223 16.63 3.89 -10.75
CA LEU A 223 17.98 3.71 -10.24
C LEU A 223 19.02 4.04 -11.32
N ILE A 224 18.79 3.62 -12.57
CA ILE A 224 19.67 3.90 -13.70
C ILE A 224 19.61 5.39 -14.07
N PHE A 225 18.43 5.94 -14.31
CA PHE A 225 18.29 7.31 -14.80
C PHE A 225 18.65 8.39 -13.78
N TRP A 226 18.43 8.13 -12.48
CA TRP A 226 18.66 9.15 -11.44
C TRP A 226 20.00 9.03 -10.74
N TYR A 227 20.60 7.82 -10.71
CA TYR A 227 21.82 7.53 -9.95
C TYR A 227 22.91 6.87 -10.79
N GLY A 228 22.67 6.66 -12.09
CA GLY A 228 23.59 6.02 -13.03
C GLY A 228 23.90 4.56 -12.66
N TRP A 229 24.93 4.00 -13.30
CA TRP A 229 25.32 2.60 -13.10
C TRP A 229 25.65 2.26 -11.63
N ARG A 230 26.30 3.20 -10.92
CA ARG A 230 26.63 3.02 -9.49
C ARG A 230 25.38 2.90 -8.62
N GLY A 231 24.33 3.67 -8.94
CA GLY A 231 23.04 3.57 -8.28
C GLY A 231 22.36 2.24 -8.58
N ALA A 232 22.39 1.80 -9.83
CA ALA A 232 21.84 0.50 -10.24
C ALA A 232 22.56 -0.65 -9.50
N VAL A 233 23.90 -0.66 -9.47
CA VAL A 233 24.68 -1.67 -8.73
C VAL A 233 24.33 -1.69 -7.24
N ARG A 234 24.28 -0.52 -6.58
CA ARG A 234 23.91 -0.44 -5.16
C ARG A 234 22.49 -0.94 -4.91
N GLY A 235 21.53 -0.57 -5.77
CA GLY A 235 20.16 -1.05 -5.68
C GLY A 235 20.07 -2.57 -5.86
N THR A 236 20.74 -3.10 -6.87
CA THR A 236 20.83 -4.56 -7.10
C THR A 236 21.44 -5.29 -5.92
N LEU A 237 22.53 -4.79 -5.35
CA LEU A 237 23.15 -5.37 -4.15
C LEU A 237 22.17 -5.36 -2.96
N GLY A 238 21.45 -4.24 -2.74
CA GLY A 238 20.42 -4.17 -1.72
C GLY A 238 19.32 -5.23 -1.92
N GLY A 239 18.84 -5.37 -3.14
CA GLY A 239 17.85 -6.39 -3.51
C GLY A 239 18.36 -7.81 -3.31
N LEU A 240 19.58 -8.12 -3.76
CA LEU A 240 20.20 -9.44 -3.58
C LEU A 240 20.39 -9.79 -2.10
N VAL A 241 20.86 -8.84 -1.28
CA VAL A 241 21.03 -9.06 0.17
C VAL A 241 19.68 -9.34 0.82
N ALA A 242 18.64 -8.56 0.52
CA ALA A 242 17.30 -8.78 1.04
C ALA A 242 16.74 -10.14 0.61
N THR A 243 16.89 -10.50 -0.66
CA THR A 243 16.48 -11.81 -1.19
C THR A 243 17.22 -12.95 -0.52
N PHE A 244 18.54 -12.84 -0.37
CA PHE A 244 19.36 -13.85 0.30
C PHE A 244 18.91 -14.07 1.76
N ILE A 245 18.67 -12.98 2.51
CA ILE A 245 18.18 -13.07 3.90
C ILE A 245 16.83 -13.78 3.95
N VAL A 246 15.91 -13.44 3.05
CA VAL A 246 14.59 -14.09 2.97
C VAL A 246 14.70 -15.57 2.61
N LEU A 247 15.63 -15.94 1.73
CA LEU A 247 15.83 -17.34 1.30
C LEU A 247 16.77 -18.15 2.20
N LEU A 248 17.27 -17.55 3.29
CA LEU A 248 18.25 -18.18 4.18
C LEU A 248 17.84 -19.59 4.70
N PRO A 249 16.57 -19.87 5.13
CA PRO A 249 16.18 -21.20 5.57
C PRO A 249 16.35 -22.28 4.51
N TRP A 250 16.06 -21.97 3.25
CA TRP A 250 16.25 -22.93 2.14
C TRP A 250 17.73 -23.11 1.78
N THR A 251 18.50 -22.03 1.89
CA THR A 251 19.96 -22.06 1.65
C THR A 251 20.67 -22.88 2.73
N LEU A 252 20.40 -22.62 4.00
CA LEU A 252 21.02 -23.34 5.13
C LEU A 252 20.67 -24.83 5.19
N THR A 253 19.50 -25.21 4.69
CA THR A 253 19.07 -26.62 4.64
C THR A 253 19.41 -27.32 3.33
N ASN A 254 20.15 -26.65 2.42
CA ASN A 254 20.46 -27.16 1.07
C ASN A 254 19.21 -27.54 0.25
N ARG A 255 18.13 -26.75 0.41
CA ARG A 255 16.81 -27.00 -0.23
C ARG A 255 16.35 -25.82 -1.07
N LEU A 256 17.27 -25.05 -1.64
CA LEU A 256 16.93 -23.86 -2.44
C LEU A 256 16.02 -24.21 -3.64
N HIS A 257 16.16 -25.41 -4.20
CA HIS A 257 15.28 -25.92 -5.25
C HIS A 257 13.80 -26.02 -4.79
N HIS A 258 13.53 -26.19 -3.49
CA HIS A 258 12.15 -26.14 -2.99
C HIS A 258 11.57 -24.71 -3.08
N ALA A 259 12.39 -23.65 -2.90
CA ALA A 259 11.91 -22.29 -3.08
C ALA A 259 11.51 -22.01 -4.55
N ALA A 260 12.15 -22.67 -5.51
CA ALA A 260 11.81 -22.55 -6.94
C ALA A 260 10.41 -23.12 -7.26
N ARG A 261 9.88 -24.03 -6.45
CA ARG A 261 8.51 -24.56 -6.59
C ARG A 261 7.42 -23.51 -6.41
N PHE A 262 7.76 -22.35 -5.85
CA PHE A 262 6.85 -21.20 -5.89
C PHE A 262 6.42 -20.86 -7.33
N PHE A 263 7.35 -20.89 -8.28
CA PHE A 263 7.03 -20.60 -9.69
C PHE A 263 6.15 -21.70 -10.30
N GLU A 264 6.36 -22.98 -9.94
CA GLU A 264 5.49 -24.09 -10.35
C GLU A 264 4.08 -23.93 -9.78
N ALA A 265 3.96 -23.55 -8.49
CA ALA A 265 2.68 -23.27 -7.85
C ALA A 265 1.96 -22.06 -8.48
N LEU A 266 2.70 -21.00 -8.80
CA LEU A 266 2.17 -19.84 -9.49
C LEU A 266 1.71 -20.18 -10.92
N GLU A 267 2.46 -20.98 -11.65
CA GLU A 267 2.08 -21.47 -12.97
C GLU A 267 0.82 -22.33 -12.89
N THR A 268 0.77 -23.30 -11.97
CA THR A 268 -0.40 -24.16 -11.74
C THR A 268 -1.64 -23.33 -11.39
N LYS A 269 -1.51 -22.34 -10.51
CA LYS A 269 -2.60 -21.41 -10.23
C LYS A 269 -2.99 -20.61 -11.47
N SER A 270 -2.02 -20.16 -12.25
CA SER A 270 -2.26 -19.42 -13.49
C SER A 270 -2.99 -20.24 -14.55
N VAL A 271 -2.75 -21.57 -14.61
CA VAL A 271 -3.46 -22.49 -15.51
C VAL A 271 -4.87 -22.78 -14.99
N ASN A 272 -5.05 -22.91 -13.68
CA ASN A 272 -6.33 -23.29 -13.07
C ASN A 272 -7.24 -22.06 -12.81
N SER A 273 -6.68 -20.85 -12.70
CA SER A 273 -7.43 -19.61 -12.51
C SER A 273 -7.50 -18.85 -13.83
N VAL A 274 -8.36 -19.32 -14.71
CA VAL A 274 -8.53 -18.79 -16.10
C VAL A 274 -9.57 -17.69 -16.22
N ALA A 275 -10.19 -17.27 -15.11
CA ALA A 275 -11.20 -16.22 -15.11
C ALA A 275 -10.66 -14.91 -15.73
N LEU A 276 -11.44 -14.30 -16.60
CA LEU A 276 -11.12 -13.00 -17.19
C LEU A 276 -10.89 -11.95 -16.10
N THR A 277 -11.71 -11.98 -15.06
CA THR A 277 -11.51 -11.20 -13.83
C THR A 277 -11.87 -12.03 -12.61
N ALA A 278 -11.08 -11.92 -11.54
CA ALA A 278 -11.32 -12.59 -10.27
C ALA A 278 -12.01 -11.61 -9.31
N GLN A 279 -13.27 -11.28 -9.61
CA GLN A 279 -14.15 -10.40 -8.82
C GLN A 279 -13.71 -8.92 -8.78
N ALA A 280 -12.76 -8.49 -9.62
CA ALA A 280 -12.43 -7.09 -9.78
C ALA A 280 -13.40 -6.40 -10.74
N HIS A 281 -14.06 -5.33 -10.30
CA HIS A 281 -14.91 -4.49 -11.14
C HIS A 281 -14.03 -3.54 -11.98
N ASN A 282 -13.21 -4.12 -12.87
CA ASN A 282 -12.30 -3.42 -13.76
C ASN A 282 -12.85 -3.41 -15.21
N LEU A 283 -12.03 -3.06 -16.19
CA LEU A 283 -12.42 -3.05 -17.61
C LEU A 283 -12.99 -4.41 -18.05
N TRP A 284 -12.41 -5.50 -17.57
CA TRP A 284 -12.74 -6.85 -17.97
C TRP A 284 -13.99 -7.42 -17.27
N TRP A 285 -14.54 -6.70 -16.31
CA TRP A 285 -15.88 -7.01 -15.76
C TRP A 285 -17.00 -6.71 -16.75
N VAL A 286 -16.77 -5.79 -17.69
CA VAL A 286 -17.80 -5.38 -18.69
C VAL A 286 -18.22 -6.55 -19.58
N PRO A 287 -17.33 -7.29 -20.26
CA PRO A 287 -17.74 -8.49 -21.03
C PRO A 287 -18.49 -9.51 -20.15
N THR A 288 -18.03 -9.75 -18.94
CA THR A 288 -18.69 -10.70 -18.01
C THR A 288 -20.13 -10.29 -17.70
N LEU A 289 -20.41 -9.00 -17.50
CA LEU A 289 -21.76 -8.47 -17.31
C LEU A 289 -22.61 -8.54 -18.58
N LEU A 290 -22.02 -8.24 -19.75
CA LEU A 290 -22.75 -8.22 -21.02
C LEU A 290 -23.15 -9.62 -21.48
N GLU A 291 -22.25 -10.60 -21.32
CA GLU A 291 -22.49 -11.98 -21.72
C GLU A 291 -23.17 -12.79 -20.63
N TRP A 292 -23.22 -12.27 -19.41
CA TRP A 292 -23.79 -12.90 -18.21
C TRP A 292 -23.28 -14.32 -17.98
N ARG A 293 -21.95 -14.50 -18.15
CA ARG A 293 -21.29 -15.79 -17.95
C ARG A 293 -19.86 -15.62 -17.46
N PHE A 294 -19.31 -16.71 -16.98
CA PHE A 294 -17.87 -16.82 -16.78
C PHE A 294 -17.16 -16.78 -18.14
N ILE A 295 -16.18 -15.90 -18.28
CA ILE A 295 -15.33 -15.78 -19.46
C ILE A 295 -13.90 -16.16 -19.08
N GLU A 296 -13.27 -17.01 -19.88
CA GLU A 296 -11.86 -17.31 -19.71
C GLU A 296 -10.99 -16.25 -20.39
N ASP A 297 -9.87 -15.91 -19.77
CA ASP A 297 -8.93 -14.94 -20.34
C ASP A 297 -8.19 -15.46 -21.58
N SER A 298 -8.29 -16.77 -21.85
CA SER A 298 -7.82 -17.45 -23.05
C SER A 298 -8.77 -17.30 -24.25
N GLU A 299 -10.01 -16.88 -24.01
CA GLU A 299 -10.98 -16.68 -25.10
C GLU A 299 -10.57 -15.55 -26.05
N PRO A 300 -10.93 -15.64 -27.34
CA PRO A 300 -10.64 -14.59 -28.32
C PRO A 300 -11.35 -13.27 -27.99
N PHE A 301 -10.63 -12.15 -28.08
CA PHE A 301 -11.18 -10.79 -27.90
C PHE A 301 -11.05 -9.94 -29.16
N LEU A 302 -9.86 -9.87 -29.78
CA LEU A 302 -9.62 -9.15 -31.03
C LEU A 302 -9.25 -10.14 -32.14
N GLY A 303 -10.26 -10.63 -32.87
CA GLY A 303 -10.05 -11.72 -33.83
C GLY A 303 -9.52 -12.96 -33.11
N PRO A 304 -8.38 -13.55 -33.49
CA PRO A 304 -7.82 -14.73 -32.80
C PRO A 304 -7.03 -14.39 -31.54
N VAL A 305 -6.88 -13.10 -31.17
CA VAL A 305 -6.03 -12.68 -30.05
C VAL A 305 -6.80 -12.78 -28.72
N PRO A 306 -6.31 -13.58 -27.74
CA PRO A 306 -6.96 -13.75 -26.45
C PRO A 306 -6.97 -12.47 -25.60
N TYR A 307 -7.96 -12.36 -24.69
CA TYR A 307 -8.06 -11.29 -23.70
C TYR A 307 -6.76 -11.06 -22.94
N ARG A 308 -6.13 -12.13 -22.43
CA ARG A 308 -4.87 -12.04 -21.66
C ARG A 308 -3.73 -11.39 -22.45
N VAL A 309 -3.65 -11.60 -23.75
CA VAL A 309 -2.59 -11.02 -24.58
C VAL A 309 -2.82 -9.52 -24.76
N VAL A 310 -4.08 -9.14 -25.01
CA VAL A 310 -4.46 -7.71 -25.12
C VAL A 310 -4.22 -6.99 -23.78
N ALA A 311 -4.66 -7.57 -22.67
CA ALA A 311 -4.45 -7.02 -21.33
C ALA A 311 -2.95 -6.85 -21.01
N LEU A 312 -2.14 -7.87 -21.32
CA LEU A 312 -0.68 -7.81 -21.11
C LEU A 312 -0.04 -6.69 -21.94
N ALA A 313 -0.44 -6.56 -23.20
CA ALA A 313 0.04 -5.49 -24.07
C ALA A 313 -0.33 -4.10 -23.55
N MET A 314 -1.56 -3.93 -23.04
CA MET A 314 -2.01 -2.66 -22.44
C MET A 314 -1.22 -2.34 -21.16
N VAL A 315 -0.99 -3.31 -20.28
CA VAL A 315 -0.19 -3.14 -19.05
C VAL A 315 1.27 -2.86 -19.39
N ALA A 316 1.83 -3.55 -20.39
CA ALA A 316 3.21 -3.30 -20.83
C ALA A 316 3.36 -1.87 -21.42
N LEU A 317 2.42 -1.42 -22.24
CA LEU A 317 2.38 -0.06 -22.76
C LEU A 317 2.26 0.98 -21.63
N LEU A 318 1.41 0.72 -20.64
CA LEU A 318 1.26 1.56 -19.46
C LEU A 318 2.58 1.68 -18.67
N ALA A 319 3.24 0.54 -18.39
CA ALA A 319 4.53 0.51 -17.69
C ALA A 319 5.61 1.23 -18.53
N PHE A 320 5.63 1.05 -19.84
CA PHE A 320 6.54 1.77 -20.74
C PHE A 320 6.34 3.28 -20.67
N VAL A 321 5.08 3.78 -20.74
CA VAL A 321 4.78 5.22 -20.63
C VAL A 321 5.28 5.78 -19.29
N VAL A 322 5.07 5.05 -18.20
CA VAL A 322 5.54 5.45 -16.87
C VAL A 322 7.07 5.51 -16.82
N VAL A 323 7.75 4.48 -17.31
CA VAL A 323 9.22 4.42 -17.35
C VAL A 323 9.80 5.52 -18.24
N ALA A 324 9.21 5.80 -19.41
CA ALA A 324 9.64 6.86 -20.30
C ALA A 324 9.56 8.27 -19.69
N ARG A 325 8.75 8.46 -18.65
CA ARG A 325 8.67 9.74 -17.93
C ARG A 325 9.77 9.94 -16.88
N LEU A 326 10.42 8.87 -16.40
CA LEU A 326 11.37 8.93 -15.29
C LEU A 326 12.59 9.86 -15.54
N PRO A 327 13.22 9.92 -16.72
CA PRO A 327 14.36 10.80 -16.96
C PRO A 327 14.04 12.29 -16.72
N ASN A 328 12.81 12.69 -17.06
CA ASN A 328 12.36 14.08 -17.03
C ASN A 328 11.50 14.39 -15.80
N LEU A 329 11.29 13.43 -14.89
CA LEU A 329 10.42 13.61 -13.73
C LEU A 329 11.04 14.58 -12.72
N ARG A 330 10.41 15.76 -12.59
CA ARG A 330 10.81 16.80 -11.62
C ARG A 330 9.54 17.45 -11.03
N PRO A 331 9.47 17.66 -9.70
CA PRO A 331 10.40 17.11 -8.69
C PRO A 331 10.29 15.59 -8.60
N ARG A 332 11.31 14.93 -8.04
CA ARG A 332 11.33 13.45 -7.89
C ARG A 332 10.14 12.92 -7.06
N ASP A 333 9.63 13.73 -6.14
CA ASP A 333 8.44 13.41 -5.33
C ASP A 333 7.19 13.13 -6.18
N SER A 334 7.13 13.64 -7.43
CA SER A 334 6.07 13.30 -8.37
C SER A 334 6.00 11.80 -8.71
N LEU A 335 7.04 11.02 -8.36
CA LEU A 335 7.06 9.58 -8.52
C LEU A 335 5.94 8.89 -7.72
N TYR A 336 5.58 9.41 -6.55
CA TYR A 336 4.45 8.84 -5.78
C TYR A 336 3.14 8.88 -6.59
N GLY A 337 2.83 10.01 -7.21
CA GLY A 337 1.66 10.12 -8.07
C GLY A 337 1.74 9.21 -9.29
N LEU A 338 2.91 9.13 -9.92
CA LEU A 338 3.14 8.29 -11.10
C LEU A 338 2.97 6.80 -10.78
N VAL A 339 3.48 6.35 -9.61
CA VAL A 339 3.27 4.96 -9.12
C VAL A 339 1.82 4.73 -8.75
N GLY A 340 1.15 5.70 -8.10
CA GLY A 340 -0.28 5.61 -7.83
C GLY A 340 -1.11 5.43 -9.10
N ALA A 341 -0.85 6.23 -10.15
CA ALA A 341 -1.53 6.10 -11.43
C ALA A 341 -1.22 4.76 -12.12
N LEU A 342 0.03 4.30 -12.06
CA LEU A 342 0.43 3.00 -12.60
C LEU A 342 -0.35 1.86 -11.94
N THR A 343 -0.49 1.88 -10.62
CA THR A 343 -1.23 0.84 -9.88
C THR A 343 -2.73 0.86 -10.19
N VAL A 344 -3.33 2.04 -10.30
CA VAL A 344 -4.73 2.17 -10.74
C VAL A 344 -4.90 1.66 -12.17
N GLY A 345 -4.04 2.08 -13.09
CA GLY A 345 -4.09 1.65 -14.48
C GLY A 345 -3.85 0.14 -14.63
N TRP A 346 -2.93 -0.43 -13.85
CA TRP A 346 -2.71 -1.87 -13.82
C TRP A 346 -3.98 -2.62 -13.37
N PHE A 347 -4.61 -2.19 -12.26
CA PHE A 347 -5.85 -2.81 -11.80
C PHE A 347 -6.95 -2.76 -12.85
N VAL A 348 -7.08 -1.64 -13.55
CA VAL A 348 -8.11 -1.46 -14.60
C VAL A 348 -7.85 -2.33 -15.82
N LEU A 349 -6.59 -2.51 -16.22
CA LEU A 349 -6.19 -3.11 -17.49
C LEU A 349 -5.79 -4.58 -17.40
N THR A 350 -5.47 -5.09 -16.18
CA THR A 350 -5.03 -6.48 -16.02
C THR A 350 -6.20 -7.44 -15.95
N VAL A 351 -6.04 -8.62 -16.55
CA VAL A 351 -6.93 -9.78 -16.31
C VAL A 351 -6.59 -10.44 -14.99
N ARG A 352 -7.47 -11.29 -14.47
CA ARG A 352 -7.29 -12.05 -13.21
C ARG A 352 -7.06 -11.17 -11.99
N ALA A 353 -7.46 -9.90 -12.05
CA ALA A 353 -7.41 -9.03 -10.89
C ALA A 353 -8.44 -9.47 -9.84
N HIS A 354 -8.02 -9.47 -8.57
CA HIS A 354 -8.91 -9.68 -7.44
C HIS A 354 -9.48 -8.33 -6.96
N GLU A 355 -10.57 -8.39 -6.20
CA GLU A 355 -11.33 -7.27 -5.68
C GLU A 355 -10.47 -6.28 -4.86
N ASN A 356 -9.44 -6.76 -4.16
CA ASN A 356 -8.58 -5.99 -3.26
C ASN A 356 -7.29 -5.45 -3.91
N HIS A 357 -6.96 -5.84 -5.14
CA HIS A 357 -5.70 -5.46 -5.78
C HIS A 357 -5.51 -3.95 -5.98
N LEU A 358 -6.60 -3.17 -5.88
CA LEU A 358 -6.54 -1.70 -5.95
C LEU A 358 -5.92 -1.06 -4.70
N PHE A 359 -5.81 -1.81 -3.57
CA PHE A 359 -5.32 -1.31 -2.28
C PHE A 359 -3.97 -0.61 -2.40
N MET A 360 -3.02 -1.19 -3.15
CA MET A 360 -1.65 -0.65 -3.28
C MET A 360 -1.62 0.79 -3.82
N ALA A 361 -2.65 1.24 -4.56
CA ALA A 361 -2.72 2.62 -5.05
C ALA A 361 -2.92 3.65 -3.93
N ILE A 362 -3.65 3.30 -2.86
CA ILE A 362 -4.09 4.24 -1.81
C ILE A 362 -2.92 4.95 -1.13
N PRO A 363 -1.88 4.27 -0.59
CA PRO A 363 -0.77 4.96 0.08
C PRO A 363 -0.02 5.92 -0.87
N PHE A 364 0.17 5.56 -2.13
CA PHE A 364 0.85 6.40 -3.12
C PHE A 364 0.03 7.63 -3.50
N LEU A 365 -1.27 7.44 -3.76
CA LEU A 365 -2.19 8.55 -4.03
C LEU A 365 -2.35 9.48 -2.83
N THR A 366 -2.28 8.95 -1.61
CA THR A 366 -2.33 9.77 -0.40
C THR A 366 -1.10 10.68 -0.27
N VAL A 367 0.11 10.17 -0.56
CA VAL A 367 1.31 11.02 -0.64
C VAL A 367 1.17 12.03 -1.77
N ALA A 368 0.72 11.62 -2.96
CA ALA A 368 0.52 12.48 -4.11
C ALA A 368 -0.51 13.59 -3.81
N TRP A 369 -1.59 13.30 -3.07
CA TRP A 369 -2.55 14.30 -2.61
C TRP A 369 -1.94 15.39 -1.71
N ALA A 370 -0.95 15.05 -0.91
CA ALA A 370 -0.23 16.05 -0.14
C ALA A 370 0.58 17.00 -1.04
N LEU A 371 0.99 16.55 -2.21
CA LEU A 371 1.74 17.33 -3.20
C LEU A 371 0.81 18.11 -4.14
N ASP A 372 -0.30 17.51 -4.54
CA ASP A 372 -1.31 18.08 -5.44
C ASP A 372 -2.71 17.69 -4.98
N ARG A 373 -3.47 18.67 -4.49
CA ARG A 373 -4.83 18.48 -3.96
C ARG A 373 -5.84 17.93 -4.98
N ARG A 374 -5.60 18.11 -6.26
CA ARG A 374 -6.46 17.61 -7.33
C ARG A 374 -6.52 16.08 -7.32
N ILE A 375 -5.45 15.41 -6.87
CA ILE A 375 -5.39 13.95 -6.69
C ILE A 375 -6.43 13.46 -5.66
N GLY A 376 -6.98 14.35 -4.83
CA GLY A 376 -8.01 13.99 -3.85
C GLY A 376 -9.26 13.36 -4.46
N VAL A 377 -9.66 13.79 -5.66
CA VAL A 377 -10.77 13.17 -6.38
C VAL A 377 -10.43 11.72 -6.78
N VAL A 378 -9.23 11.51 -7.32
CA VAL A 378 -8.76 10.17 -7.69
C VAL A 378 -8.68 9.26 -6.45
N LEU A 379 -8.09 9.76 -5.36
CA LEU A 379 -7.99 9.03 -4.10
C LEU A 379 -9.38 8.67 -3.55
N GLY A 380 -10.34 9.59 -3.61
CA GLY A 380 -11.72 9.36 -3.21
C GLY A 380 -12.40 8.28 -4.04
N LEU A 381 -12.28 8.35 -5.37
CA LEU A 381 -12.84 7.35 -6.29
C LEU A 381 -12.20 5.97 -6.06
N VAL A 382 -10.88 5.90 -5.93
CA VAL A 382 -10.14 4.65 -5.65
C VAL A 382 -10.57 4.04 -4.32
N SER A 383 -10.68 4.86 -3.26
CA SER A 383 -11.10 4.36 -1.93
C SER A 383 -12.55 3.88 -1.94
N ALA A 384 -13.46 4.63 -2.57
CA ALA A 384 -14.86 4.25 -2.68
C ALA A 384 -15.03 2.99 -3.54
N SER A 385 -14.28 2.90 -4.65
CA SER A 385 -14.30 1.74 -5.53
C SER A 385 -13.77 0.49 -4.83
N LEU A 386 -12.63 0.59 -4.11
CA LEU A 386 -12.11 -0.54 -3.36
C LEU A 386 -13.13 -1.02 -2.31
N LEU A 387 -13.69 -0.09 -1.52
CA LEU A 387 -14.69 -0.45 -0.51
C LEU A 387 -15.90 -1.15 -1.14
N LEU A 388 -16.42 -0.61 -2.22
CA LEU A 388 -17.57 -1.20 -2.92
C LEU A 388 -17.22 -2.56 -3.52
N ASN A 389 -16.02 -2.70 -4.08
CA ASN A 389 -15.57 -3.96 -4.67
C ASN A 389 -15.48 -5.07 -3.63
N VAL A 390 -14.78 -4.84 -2.53
CA VAL A 390 -14.61 -5.84 -1.47
C VAL A 390 -15.92 -6.13 -0.74
N ALA A 391 -16.80 -5.13 -0.55
CA ALA A 391 -18.10 -5.32 0.09
C ALA A 391 -19.06 -6.15 -0.78
N LEU A 392 -19.07 -5.95 -2.10
CA LEU A 392 -19.93 -6.72 -3.01
C LEU A 392 -19.47 -8.18 -3.19
N HIS A 393 -18.22 -8.50 -2.80
CA HIS A 393 -17.69 -9.85 -2.84
C HIS A 393 -17.46 -10.47 -1.45
N ASP A 394 -17.92 -9.81 -0.40
CA ASP A 394 -17.88 -10.37 0.94
C ASP A 394 -19.07 -11.36 1.14
N PRO A 395 -18.82 -12.66 1.31
CA PRO A 395 -19.89 -13.65 1.52
C PRO A 395 -20.72 -13.38 2.76
N LEU A 396 -20.17 -12.71 3.78
CA LEU A 396 -20.91 -12.36 5.00
C LEU A 396 -21.93 -11.24 4.77
N LEU A 397 -21.68 -10.36 3.80
CA LEU A 397 -22.56 -9.23 3.48
C LEU A 397 -23.51 -9.57 2.34
N MET A 398 -23.02 -10.29 1.33
CA MET A 398 -23.72 -10.51 0.05
C MET A 398 -24.25 -11.94 -0.11
N ASP A 399 -23.90 -12.86 0.81
CA ASP A 399 -24.33 -14.26 0.78
C ASP A 399 -24.16 -14.88 -0.63
N ASN A 400 -25.25 -15.31 -1.25
CA ASN A 400 -25.25 -15.98 -2.56
C ASN A 400 -24.82 -15.08 -3.74
N TYR A 401 -24.71 -13.76 -3.55
CA TYR A 401 -24.36 -12.81 -4.61
C TYR A 401 -22.88 -12.49 -4.71
N ALA A 402 -22.08 -12.97 -3.76
CA ALA A 402 -20.64 -12.65 -3.72
C ALA A 402 -19.84 -13.24 -4.90
N ALA A 403 -20.32 -14.32 -5.52
CA ALA A 403 -19.60 -15.03 -6.58
C ALA A 403 -19.60 -14.31 -7.95
N GLY A 404 -20.47 -13.32 -8.16
CA GLY A 404 -20.61 -12.63 -9.45
C GLY A 404 -21.66 -13.26 -10.40
N PRO A 405 -21.66 -12.87 -11.70
CA PRO A 405 -22.66 -13.35 -12.64
C PRO A 405 -22.58 -14.87 -12.86
N ASP A 406 -23.68 -15.54 -12.61
CA ASP A 406 -23.92 -16.95 -12.89
C ASP A 406 -25.27 -17.09 -13.60
N PRO A 407 -25.34 -17.75 -14.77
CA PRO A 407 -26.62 -17.99 -15.47
C PRO A 407 -27.66 -18.71 -14.63
N GLY A 408 -27.22 -19.52 -13.65
CA GLY A 408 -28.09 -20.24 -12.72
C GLY A 408 -28.60 -19.42 -11.54
N GLN A 409 -27.99 -18.24 -11.27
CA GLN A 409 -28.33 -17.38 -10.13
C GLN A 409 -28.38 -15.90 -10.57
N PRO A 410 -29.54 -15.39 -10.98
CA PRO A 410 -29.65 -13.99 -11.40
C PRO A 410 -29.39 -13.05 -10.20
N LEU A 411 -28.50 -12.07 -10.43
CA LEU A 411 -28.23 -11.02 -9.46
C LEU A 411 -29.39 -10.02 -9.39
N PRO A 412 -29.71 -9.47 -8.23
CA PRO A 412 -30.65 -8.36 -8.11
C PRO A 412 -30.18 -7.14 -8.92
N ALA A 413 -31.11 -6.40 -9.52
CA ALA A 413 -30.79 -5.24 -10.35
C ALA A 413 -29.93 -4.18 -9.65
N TRP A 414 -30.11 -3.99 -8.32
CA TRP A 414 -29.32 -3.06 -7.54
C TRP A 414 -27.85 -3.51 -7.40
N VAL A 415 -27.56 -4.82 -7.34
CA VAL A 415 -26.19 -5.35 -7.31
C VAL A 415 -25.50 -5.06 -8.64
N ILE A 416 -26.19 -5.36 -9.76
CA ILE A 416 -25.68 -5.09 -11.10
C ILE A 416 -25.40 -3.60 -11.28
N LEU A 417 -26.31 -2.73 -10.82
CA LEU A 417 -26.13 -1.28 -10.89
C LEU A 417 -24.87 -0.84 -10.09
N LEU A 418 -24.67 -1.35 -8.90
CA LEU A 418 -23.49 -1.05 -8.09
C LEU A 418 -22.19 -1.54 -8.75
N GLN A 419 -22.19 -2.71 -9.37
CA GLN A 419 -21.04 -3.22 -10.14
C GLN A 419 -20.72 -2.30 -11.33
N ILE A 420 -21.74 -1.88 -12.09
CA ILE A 420 -21.57 -0.93 -13.21
C ILE A 420 -21.01 0.41 -12.70
N VAL A 421 -21.57 0.97 -11.65
CA VAL A 421 -21.09 2.20 -11.02
C VAL A 421 -19.62 2.03 -10.60
N ASN A 422 -19.25 0.89 -10.04
CA ASN A 422 -17.88 0.64 -9.61
C ASN A 422 -16.90 0.54 -10.81
N VAL A 423 -17.29 -0.12 -11.90
CA VAL A 423 -16.50 -0.11 -13.14
C VAL A 423 -16.28 1.31 -13.64
N LEU A 424 -17.35 2.12 -13.71
CA LEU A 424 -17.26 3.52 -14.14
C LEU A 424 -16.36 4.36 -13.23
N MET A 425 -16.42 4.14 -11.91
CA MET A 425 -15.52 4.80 -10.94
C MET A 425 -14.06 4.44 -11.20
N ASN A 426 -13.75 3.18 -11.48
CA ASN A 426 -12.40 2.72 -11.77
C ASN A 426 -11.85 3.30 -13.08
N LEU A 427 -12.68 3.32 -14.14
CA LEU A 427 -12.32 3.93 -15.43
C LEU A 427 -12.11 5.45 -15.27
N ALA A 428 -12.98 6.13 -14.53
CA ALA A 428 -12.86 7.57 -14.24
C ALA A 428 -11.60 7.86 -13.40
N ALA A 429 -11.33 7.07 -12.35
CA ALA A 429 -10.14 7.21 -11.52
C ALA A 429 -8.86 7.04 -12.36
N CYS A 430 -8.82 6.04 -13.24
CA CYS A 430 -7.72 5.80 -14.16
C CYS A 430 -7.50 6.99 -15.09
N GLY A 431 -8.54 7.42 -15.83
CA GLY A 431 -8.47 8.55 -16.75
C GLY A 431 -8.02 9.85 -16.07
N LEU A 432 -8.61 10.17 -14.90
CA LEU A 432 -8.25 11.36 -14.14
C LEU A 432 -6.82 11.29 -13.58
N ALA A 433 -6.38 10.13 -13.07
CA ALA A 433 -5.02 9.94 -12.59
C ALA A 433 -4.00 10.26 -13.69
N PHE A 434 -4.19 9.69 -14.89
CA PHE A 434 -3.30 9.95 -16.02
C PHE A 434 -3.40 11.39 -16.53
N ALA A 435 -4.59 11.96 -16.64
CA ALA A 435 -4.77 13.35 -17.04
C ALA A 435 -4.08 14.34 -16.10
N GLN A 436 -4.13 14.10 -14.77
CA GLN A 436 -3.54 14.99 -13.78
C GLN A 436 -2.03 14.81 -13.63
N ILE A 437 -1.52 13.59 -13.81
CA ILE A 437 -0.11 13.26 -13.59
C ILE A 437 0.72 13.41 -14.87
N LEU A 438 0.15 13.06 -16.03
CA LEU A 438 0.85 13.14 -17.31
C LEU A 438 0.51 14.40 -18.10
N GLY A 439 -0.61 15.04 -17.81
CA GLY A 439 -1.04 16.27 -18.49
C GLY A 439 -0.03 17.41 -18.33
N PRO A 440 -0.04 18.43 -19.22
CA PRO A 440 0.74 19.64 -19.07
C PRO A 440 0.37 20.24 -17.72
N LYS A 441 1.37 20.57 -16.89
CA LYS A 441 1.14 21.27 -15.62
C LYS A 441 0.52 22.62 -15.95
N ALA A 442 -0.80 22.71 -15.86
CA ALA A 442 -1.51 23.97 -15.87
C ALA A 442 -0.88 24.82 -14.77
N ASP A 443 -0.49 26.03 -15.14
CA ASP A 443 0.26 27.02 -14.37
C ASP A 443 0.12 26.88 -12.84
N GLN A 444 1.27 26.80 -12.18
CA GLN A 444 1.40 26.69 -10.71
C GLN A 444 0.83 27.92 -9.95
N GLY A 445 0.01 28.75 -10.59
CA GLY A 445 -0.51 30.01 -10.05
C GLY A 445 -1.32 29.83 -8.77
N TRP A 446 -2.07 28.74 -8.61
CA TRP A 446 -2.91 28.60 -7.43
C TRP A 446 -2.20 27.99 -6.19
N LEU A 447 -1.04 27.32 -6.35
CA LEU A 447 -0.19 26.91 -5.21
C LEU A 447 0.38 28.12 -4.45
N ARG A 448 0.45 29.30 -5.08
CA ARG A 448 0.89 30.55 -4.40
C ARG A 448 -0.13 31.08 -3.37
N HIS A 449 -1.40 30.69 -3.45
CA HIS A 449 -2.42 31.15 -2.50
C HIS A 449 -2.46 30.34 -1.20
N PHE A 450 -1.80 29.21 -1.11
CA PHE A 450 -1.72 28.37 0.11
C PHE A 450 -0.35 28.37 0.79
N SER A 451 0.65 29.08 0.27
CA SER A 451 1.89 29.32 1.00
C SER A 451 1.63 30.33 2.10
N LEU A 452 1.24 29.86 3.28
CA LEU A 452 1.42 30.56 4.55
C LEU A 452 2.94 30.61 4.83
N ARG A 453 3.70 31.37 4.03
CA ARG A 453 5.01 31.83 4.47
C ARG A 453 4.72 32.88 5.54
N PRO A 454 5.28 32.74 6.75
CA PRO A 454 5.28 33.87 7.67
C PRO A 454 5.99 35.01 6.94
N ARG A 455 5.31 36.19 6.86
CA ARG A 455 5.93 37.42 6.39
C ARG A 455 7.18 37.66 7.26
N PRO A 456 8.36 37.93 6.69
CA PRO A 456 9.50 38.35 7.50
C PRO A 456 9.08 39.59 8.29
N ALA A 457 9.21 39.51 9.61
CA ALA A 457 8.97 40.60 10.50
C ALA A 457 9.92 41.75 10.14
N GLY A 458 9.32 42.87 9.72
CA GLY A 458 9.82 44.23 9.88
C GLY A 458 11.20 44.56 9.29
N SER A 459 11.22 45.16 8.09
CA SER A 459 12.08 46.31 7.84
C SER A 459 11.23 47.57 8.07
N VAL A 460 11.22 48.07 9.30
CA VAL A 460 10.87 49.46 9.60
C VAL A 460 12.14 50.26 9.35
N ARG A 461 12.07 51.21 8.41
CA ARG A 461 13.05 52.27 8.23
C ARG A 461 12.98 53.22 9.43
#